data_02b9a58f8afe3ac15bbcdcfd92f5f28f
#
_entry.id   02b9a58f8afe3ac15bbcdcfd92f5f28f
#
_cell.length_a   1.000
_cell.length_b   1.000
_cell.length_c   1.000
_cell.angle_alpha   90.00
_cell.angle_beta   90.00
_cell.angle_gamma   90.00
#
_symmetry.space_group_name_H-M   'P 1'
#
loop_
_entity.id
_entity.type
_entity.pdbx_description
1 polymer ?
#
loop_
_entity_poly.entity_id
_entity_poly.type
_entity_poly.pdbx_seq_one_letter_code
_entity_poly.pdbx_strand_id
1 'polypeptide(L)'
;DATTTNKGIASFNSGDFAVSTGAVSLASDITIDNDLTVTRDMLVSRNAVISGNLTVAGTASFQNTQNLDVADRFIRMASGSTAVGDGGIVVQQTGPANGEAFAYDAATTRWSMTGSFDPSTEAYTPDAFVSAIVEGGAGVDTPAAVVAKYNKKGNIFVGANEDIYIYS
;
A
#
# COMPACT_ATOMS: atom_id res chain seq x y z
N ASP A 1 19.48 16.55 -47.00
CA ASP A 1 18.88 16.11 -45.73
C ASP A 1 18.93 14.57 -45.63
N ALA A 2 19.23 14.07 -44.42
CA ALA A 2 19.21 12.64 -44.16
C ALA A 2 17.74 12.14 -44.10
N THR A 3 17.48 11.01 -44.70
CA THR A 3 16.20 10.31 -44.61
C THR A 3 16.45 8.85 -44.23
N THR A 4 15.41 8.03 -44.07
CA THR A 4 15.56 6.59 -43.81
C THR A 4 16.22 5.84 -44.96
N THR A 5 16.25 6.41 -46.18
CA THR A 5 16.82 5.80 -47.40
C THR A 5 18.04 6.55 -47.92
N ASN A 6 18.23 7.81 -47.54
CA ASN A 6 19.37 8.61 -48.05
C ASN A 6 20.30 8.96 -46.89
N LYS A 7 21.63 8.78 -47.13
CA LYS A 7 22.67 9.27 -46.23
C LYS A 7 22.73 10.80 -46.31
N GLY A 8 22.69 11.46 -45.17
CA GLY A 8 22.87 12.90 -45.03
C GLY A 8 23.97 13.22 -44.04
N ILE A 9 24.34 14.48 -43.97
CA ILE A 9 25.24 14.97 -42.92
C ILE A 9 24.39 15.36 -41.71
N ALA A 10 24.66 14.74 -40.56
CA ALA A 10 24.03 15.07 -39.29
C ALA A 10 25.10 15.51 -38.29
N SER A 11 24.76 16.51 -37.50
CA SER A 11 25.57 16.94 -36.34
C SER A 11 24.86 16.45 -35.07
N PHE A 12 25.59 15.82 -34.18
CA PHE A 12 25.10 15.33 -32.90
C PHE A 12 25.75 16.14 -31.78
N ASN A 13 24.96 16.48 -30.76
CA ASN A 13 25.48 17.13 -29.56
C ASN A 13 26.39 16.13 -28.82
N SER A 14 27.65 16.52 -28.58
CA SER A 14 28.62 15.66 -27.89
C SER A 14 28.29 15.45 -26.39
N GLY A 15 27.41 16.22 -25.82
CA GLY A 15 26.90 16.02 -24.46
C GLY A 15 25.94 14.84 -24.35
N ASP A 16 25.17 14.58 -25.42
CA ASP A 16 24.12 13.56 -25.43
C ASP A 16 24.50 12.31 -26.22
N PHE A 17 25.42 12.48 -27.20
CA PHE A 17 25.81 11.43 -28.10
C PHE A 17 27.34 11.25 -28.21
N ALA A 18 27.77 10.03 -28.14
CA ALA A 18 29.14 9.63 -28.49
C ALA A 18 29.17 9.09 -29.91
N VAL A 19 30.07 9.63 -30.75
CA VAL A 19 30.27 9.15 -32.15
C VAL A 19 31.66 8.58 -32.30
N SER A 20 31.76 7.31 -32.69
CA SER A 20 33.02 6.65 -32.94
C SER A 20 32.93 5.80 -34.20
N THR A 21 33.84 6.02 -35.16
CA THR A 21 33.91 5.28 -36.42
C THR A 21 32.59 5.15 -37.19
N GLY A 22 31.75 6.22 -37.10
CA GLY A 22 30.44 6.27 -37.75
C GLY A 22 29.30 5.63 -36.94
N ALA A 23 29.58 4.99 -35.83
CA ALA A 23 28.55 4.55 -34.88
C ALA A 23 28.19 5.69 -33.91
N VAL A 24 26.90 5.85 -33.68
CA VAL A 24 26.33 6.84 -32.73
C VAL A 24 25.74 6.07 -31.56
N SER A 25 26.19 6.35 -30.37
CA SER A 25 25.63 5.85 -29.12
C SER A 25 25.25 7.01 -28.20
N LEU A 26 24.43 6.73 -27.22
CA LEU A 26 24.14 7.71 -26.16
C LEU A 26 25.41 7.96 -25.33
N ALA A 27 25.62 9.19 -24.90
CA ALA A 27 26.68 9.53 -23.95
C ALA A 27 26.42 8.91 -22.58
N SER A 28 27.42 8.95 -21.68
CA SER A 28 27.29 8.43 -20.31
C SER A 28 26.23 9.17 -19.51
N ASP A 29 26.12 10.50 -19.75
CA ASP A 29 25.18 11.38 -19.06
C ASP A 29 24.25 12.01 -20.10
N ILE A 30 22.96 11.80 -19.96
CA ILE A 30 21.95 12.32 -20.87
C ILE A 30 21.00 13.19 -20.08
N THR A 31 20.79 14.42 -20.57
CA THR A 31 19.78 15.33 -20.04
C THR A 31 18.62 15.42 -21.01
N ILE A 32 17.43 15.19 -20.50
CA ILE A 32 16.17 15.37 -21.24
C ILE A 32 15.46 16.55 -20.60
N ASP A 33 15.42 17.69 -21.29
CA ASP A 33 14.91 18.96 -20.73
C ASP A 33 13.40 18.97 -20.50
N ASN A 34 12.67 18.06 -21.14
CA ASN A 34 11.22 17.96 -21.04
C ASN A 34 10.80 16.52 -20.66
N ASP A 35 9.86 15.95 -21.38
CA ASP A 35 9.26 14.67 -21.05
C ASP A 35 10.00 13.50 -21.69
N LEU A 36 10.20 12.42 -20.95
CA LEU A 36 10.63 11.14 -21.46
C LEU A 36 9.42 10.19 -21.54
N THR A 37 9.05 9.76 -22.74
CA THR A 37 8.04 8.73 -22.95
C THR A 37 8.70 7.39 -23.30
N VAL A 38 8.52 6.39 -22.45
CA VAL A 38 8.93 5.00 -22.70
C VAL A 38 7.66 4.18 -22.97
N THR A 39 7.52 3.69 -24.21
CA THR A 39 6.27 3.00 -24.65
C THR A 39 6.21 1.55 -24.22
N ARG A 40 7.29 0.99 -23.69
CA ARG A 40 7.36 -0.40 -23.20
C ARG A 40 8.00 -0.43 -21.82
N ASP A 41 9.10 -1.11 -21.67
CA ASP A 41 9.74 -1.38 -20.40
C ASP A 41 10.88 -0.39 -20.13
N MET A 42 10.99 0.08 -18.89
CA MET A 42 12.12 0.85 -18.39
C MET A 42 12.85 0.05 -17.32
N LEU A 43 14.12 -0.25 -17.54
CA LEU A 43 14.98 -0.90 -16.57
C LEU A 43 15.97 0.09 -15.99
N VAL A 44 15.92 0.35 -14.70
CA VAL A 44 16.91 1.12 -13.97
C VAL A 44 17.77 0.17 -13.15
N SER A 45 19.00 -0.09 -13.59
CA SER A 45 19.90 -1.08 -12.96
C SER A 45 20.53 -0.61 -11.65
N ARG A 46 20.36 0.66 -11.29
CA ARG A 46 20.89 1.25 -10.05
C ARG A 46 19.79 2.01 -9.32
N ASN A 47 20.00 3.27 -8.99
CA ASN A 47 19.05 4.07 -8.24
C ASN A 47 18.19 4.92 -9.18
N ALA A 48 16.88 4.98 -8.91
CA ALA A 48 15.98 5.99 -9.45
C ALA A 48 15.68 7.02 -8.34
N VAL A 49 15.87 8.32 -8.65
CA VAL A 49 15.48 9.41 -7.73
C VAL A 49 14.35 10.20 -8.39
N ILE A 50 13.22 10.26 -7.73
CA ILE A 50 12.03 10.99 -8.19
C ILE A 50 11.79 12.12 -7.20
N SER A 51 12.09 13.35 -7.62
CA SER A 51 11.95 14.54 -6.77
C SER A 51 10.52 15.06 -6.68
N GLY A 52 9.64 14.57 -7.55
CA GLY A 52 8.21 14.89 -7.57
C GLY A 52 7.34 13.71 -7.17
N ASN A 53 6.13 13.68 -7.68
CA ASN A 53 5.19 12.59 -7.40
C ASN A 53 5.47 11.37 -8.28
N LEU A 54 5.43 10.18 -7.69
CA LEU A 54 5.38 8.91 -8.42
C LEU A 54 3.93 8.40 -8.44
N THR A 55 3.37 8.27 -9.65
CA THR A 55 2.06 7.63 -9.83
C THR A 55 2.26 6.28 -10.51
N VAL A 56 1.81 5.20 -9.85
CA VAL A 56 1.81 3.84 -10.39
C VAL A 56 0.36 3.45 -10.64
N ALA A 57 -0.04 3.35 -11.92
CA ALA A 57 -1.40 2.96 -12.29
C ALA A 57 -1.66 1.44 -12.21
N GLY A 58 -0.61 0.65 -12.05
CA GLY A 58 -0.67 -0.79 -11.86
C GLY A 58 -0.22 -1.20 -10.45
N THR A 59 0.35 -2.40 -10.34
CA THR A 59 0.87 -2.92 -9.07
C THR A 59 2.29 -2.42 -8.83
N ALA A 60 2.54 -1.83 -7.66
CA ALA A 60 3.88 -1.56 -7.17
C ALA A 60 4.32 -2.72 -6.27
N SER A 61 5.40 -3.41 -6.62
CA SER A 61 5.99 -4.46 -5.81
C SER A 61 7.29 -3.97 -5.19
N PHE A 62 7.37 -3.98 -3.87
CA PHE A 62 8.57 -3.63 -3.12
C PHE A 62 9.22 -4.92 -2.61
N GLN A 63 10.38 -5.27 -3.17
CA GLN A 63 11.15 -6.42 -2.72
C GLN A 63 12.40 -5.97 -1.98
N ASN A 64 12.76 -6.68 -0.92
CA ASN A 64 13.95 -6.40 -0.09
C ASN A 64 13.99 -4.97 0.50
N THR A 65 12.85 -4.39 0.79
CA THR A 65 12.77 -3.11 1.48
C THR A 65 13.17 -3.30 2.95
N GLN A 66 14.17 -2.59 3.42
CA GLN A 66 14.55 -2.62 4.84
C GLN A 66 13.57 -1.82 5.69
N ASN A 67 13.16 -0.66 5.18
CA ASN A 67 12.20 0.22 5.86
C ASN A 67 11.19 0.78 4.85
N LEU A 68 9.95 0.89 5.27
CA LEU A 68 8.93 1.68 4.59
C LEU A 68 8.55 2.83 5.52
N ASP A 69 9.08 4.02 5.25
CA ASP A 69 8.77 5.22 6.02
C ASP A 69 7.63 5.98 5.37
N VAL A 70 6.54 6.17 6.12
CA VAL A 70 5.36 6.91 5.67
C VAL A 70 5.25 8.19 6.49
N ALA A 71 5.39 9.33 5.85
CA ALA A 71 5.29 10.63 6.50
C ALA A 71 3.85 11.04 6.84
N ASP A 72 2.87 10.44 6.18
CA ASP A 72 1.45 10.68 6.47
C ASP A 72 1.02 10.08 7.81
N ARG A 73 0.07 10.75 8.46
CA ARG A 73 -0.50 10.28 9.73
C ARG A 73 -1.40 9.07 9.59
N PHE A 74 -1.92 8.81 8.39
CA PHE A 74 -2.85 7.73 8.10
C PHE A 74 -2.45 6.95 6.85
N ILE A 75 -2.47 5.63 6.95
CA ILE A 75 -2.37 4.73 5.81
C ILE A 75 -3.79 4.31 5.41
N ARG A 76 -4.18 4.56 4.15
CA ARG A 76 -5.47 4.13 3.61
C ARG A 76 -5.26 2.84 2.80
N MET A 77 -5.82 1.74 3.28
CA MET A 77 -5.84 0.46 2.58
C MET A 77 -7.18 0.27 1.88
N ALA A 78 -7.18 -0.46 0.76
CA ALA A 78 -8.38 -0.76 -0.06
C ALA A 78 -9.17 0.48 -0.52
N SER A 79 -8.50 1.64 -0.62
CA SER A 79 -9.11 2.86 -1.14
C SER A 79 -9.43 2.71 -2.63
N GLY A 80 -10.69 2.70 -2.98
CA GLY A 80 -11.15 2.47 -4.37
C GLY A 80 -11.61 1.03 -4.65
N SER A 81 -11.54 0.13 -3.68
CA SER A 81 -12.20 -1.17 -3.79
C SER A 81 -13.71 -0.99 -3.89
N THR A 82 -14.33 -1.67 -4.84
CA THR A 82 -15.79 -1.67 -5.05
C THR A 82 -16.49 -2.76 -4.26
N ALA A 83 -15.74 -3.68 -3.67
CA ALA A 83 -16.24 -4.77 -2.85
C ALA A 83 -15.89 -4.55 -1.37
N VAL A 84 -16.82 -4.90 -0.50
CA VAL A 84 -16.55 -5.01 0.93
C VAL A 84 -15.76 -6.29 1.15
N GLY A 85 -14.62 -6.17 1.84
CA GLY A 85 -13.73 -7.31 2.10
C GLY A 85 -12.87 -7.07 3.34
N ASP A 86 -12.16 -8.10 3.73
CA ASP A 86 -11.20 -8.06 4.81
C ASP A 86 -9.96 -7.26 4.40
N GLY A 87 -9.25 -6.71 5.35
CA GLY A 87 -8.04 -5.97 5.04
C GLY A 87 -7.23 -5.63 6.27
N GLY A 88 -5.92 -5.68 6.16
CA GLY A 88 -5.05 -5.46 7.32
C GLY A 88 -3.57 -5.56 7.02
N ILE A 89 -2.80 -5.84 8.06
CA ILE A 89 -1.36 -5.99 8.01
C ILE A 89 -1.03 -7.46 8.30
N VAL A 90 -0.16 -8.04 7.49
CA VAL A 90 0.31 -9.40 7.64
C VAL A 90 1.81 -9.41 7.93
N VAL A 91 2.21 -10.13 8.96
CA VAL A 91 3.61 -10.46 9.24
C VAL A 91 3.83 -11.92 8.86
N GLN A 92 4.46 -12.15 7.73
CA GLN A 92 4.78 -13.49 7.26
C GLN A 92 6.09 -13.96 7.88
N GLN A 93 6.05 -15.03 8.65
CA GLN A 93 7.23 -15.49 9.39
C GLN A 93 7.99 -16.60 8.68
N THR A 94 7.32 -17.68 8.30
CA THR A 94 7.96 -18.83 7.67
C THR A 94 7.07 -19.48 6.62
N GLY A 95 7.60 -19.62 5.41
CA GLY A 95 6.90 -20.26 4.30
C GLY A 95 5.78 -19.41 3.66
N PRO A 96 5.29 -19.85 2.49
CA PRO A 96 4.33 -19.05 1.73
C PRO A 96 2.90 -19.05 2.27
N ALA A 97 2.56 -19.96 3.20
CA ALA A 97 1.19 -20.21 3.62
C ALA A 97 0.88 -19.82 5.07
N ASN A 98 1.81 -19.18 5.79
CA ASN A 98 1.59 -18.85 7.20
C ASN A 98 1.99 -17.40 7.50
N GLY A 99 1.03 -16.63 7.95
CA GLY A 99 1.23 -15.25 8.39
C GLY A 99 0.40 -14.95 9.63
N GLU A 100 0.95 -14.15 10.53
CA GLU A 100 0.20 -13.47 11.59
C GLU A 100 -0.48 -12.26 10.97
N ALA A 101 -1.78 -12.15 11.06
CA ALA A 101 -2.51 -11.02 10.52
C ALA A 101 -3.26 -10.24 11.60
N PHE A 102 -3.18 -8.91 11.52
CA PHE A 102 -4.06 -7.98 12.23
C PHE A 102 -4.92 -7.28 11.18
N ALA A 103 -6.21 -7.57 11.16
CA ALA A 103 -7.07 -7.17 10.06
C ALA A 103 -8.48 -6.78 10.53
N TYR A 104 -9.14 -5.97 9.71
CA TYR A 104 -10.55 -5.71 9.80
C TYR A 104 -11.30 -6.85 9.13
N ASP A 105 -12.11 -7.58 9.89
CA ASP A 105 -13.02 -8.60 9.40
C ASP A 105 -14.34 -7.94 9.00
N ALA A 106 -14.62 -7.95 7.72
CA ALA A 106 -15.81 -7.31 7.16
C ALA A 106 -17.10 -8.05 7.53
N ALA A 107 -17.04 -9.36 7.70
CA ALA A 107 -18.21 -10.19 8.05
C ALA A 107 -18.75 -9.85 9.45
N THR A 108 -17.87 -9.69 10.43
CA THR A 108 -18.26 -9.32 11.80
C THR A 108 -18.19 -7.83 12.07
N THR A 109 -17.62 -7.06 11.15
CA THR A 109 -17.36 -5.60 11.28
C THR A 109 -16.48 -5.26 12.49
N ARG A 110 -15.41 -6.07 12.70
CA ARG A 110 -14.49 -5.95 13.85
C ARG A 110 -13.04 -6.02 13.41
N TRP A 111 -12.19 -5.38 14.19
CA TRP A 111 -10.75 -5.65 14.15
C TRP A 111 -10.47 -6.98 14.86
N SER A 112 -9.57 -7.75 14.28
CA SER A 112 -9.30 -9.12 14.69
C SER A 112 -7.88 -9.55 14.36
N MET A 113 -7.49 -10.70 14.84
CA MET A 113 -6.18 -11.32 14.63
C MET A 113 -6.35 -12.79 14.26
N THR A 114 -5.44 -13.30 13.44
CA THR A 114 -5.30 -14.73 13.15
C THR A 114 -3.83 -15.11 13.04
N GLY A 115 -3.47 -16.30 13.51
CA GLY A 115 -2.14 -16.89 13.35
C GLY A 115 -2.00 -17.81 12.13
N SER A 116 -3.00 -17.84 11.25
CA SER A 116 -3.06 -18.77 10.12
C SER A 116 -3.49 -18.12 8.79
N PHE A 117 -3.15 -16.87 8.58
CA PHE A 117 -3.42 -16.21 7.31
C PHE A 117 -2.58 -16.80 6.17
N ASP A 118 -3.24 -17.16 5.08
CA ASP A 118 -2.57 -17.62 3.86
C ASP A 118 -2.53 -16.49 2.81
N PRO A 119 -1.36 -15.89 2.56
CA PRO A 119 -1.23 -14.80 1.60
C PRO A 119 -1.51 -15.21 0.14
N SER A 120 -1.47 -16.51 -0.18
CA SER A 120 -1.69 -16.99 -1.55
C SER A 120 -3.17 -17.04 -1.93
N THR A 121 -4.03 -17.26 -0.95
CA THR A 121 -5.49 -17.33 -1.12
C THR A 121 -6.20 -16.10 -0.58
N GLU A 122 -5.48 -15.27 0.20
CA GLU A 122 -6.03 -14.14 0.96
C GLU A 122 -7.19 -14.55 1.90
N ALA A 123 -7.26 -15.85 2.23
CA ALA A 123 -8.27 -16.35 3.13
C ALA A 123 -8.01 -15.90 4.56
N TYR A 124 -8.99 -15.23 5.14
CA TYR A 124 -8.94 -14.70 6.49
C TYR A 124 -10.04 -15.31 7.36
N THR A 125 -9.64 -15.89 8.47
CA THR A 125 -10.57 -16.38 9.51
C THR A 125 -10.06 -15.92 10.86
N PRO A 126 -10.80 -15.07 11.59
CA PRO A 126 -10.35 -14.57 12.88
C PRO A 126 -10.24 -15.66 13.94
N ASP A 127 -9.11 -15.70 14.65
CA ASP A 127 -8.93 -16.49 15.89
C ASP A 127 -9.35 -15.67 17.12
N ALA A 128 -9.14 -14.35 17.07
CA ALA A 128 -9.43 -13.45 18.16
C ALA A 128 -9.91 -12.08 17.66
N PHE A 129 -10.76 -11.43 18.42
CA PHE A 129 -11.26 -10.08 18.13
C PHE A 129 -10.71 -9.05 19.09
N VAL A 130 -10.48 -7.84 18.59
CA VAL A 130 -10.16 -6.69 19.41
C VAL A 130 -11.40 -6.26 20.17
N SER A 131 -11.30 -6.19 21.48
CA SER A 131 -12.34 -5.61 22.34
C SER A 131 -12.28 -4.09 22.29
N ALA A 132 -13.42 -3.47 22.03
CA ALA A 132 -13.56 -2.02 22.12
C ALA A 132 -14.10 -1.64 23.50
N ILE A 133 -13.52 -0.59 24.09
CA ILE A 133 -14.10 0.09 25.24
C ILE A 133 -14.91 1.27 24.71
N VAL A 134 -16.18 1.34 25.08
CA VAL A 134 -17.09 2.41 24.68
C VAL A 134 -17.52 3.14 25.93
N GLU A 135 -17.26 4.44 25.98
CA GLU A 135 -17.65 5.30 27.08
C GLU A 135 -19.04 5.91 26.84
N GLY A 136 -19.89 5.89 27.83
CA GLY A 136 -21.14 6.62 27.84
C GLY A 136 -20.87 8.11 27.88
N GLY A 137 -21.56 8.90 27.05
CA GLY A 137 -21.60 10.35 27.19
C GLY A 137 -22.39 10.78 28.45
N ALA A 138 -22.42 12.07 28.73
CA ALA A 138 -23.13 12.61 29.88
C ALA A 138 -24.58 12.10 29.96
N GLY A 139 -24.92 11.44 31.06
CA GLY A 139 -26.26 10.85 31.28
C GLY A 139 -26.52 9.51 30.57
N VAL A 140 -25.49 8.88 30.00
CA VAL A 140 -25.61 7.56 29.39
C VAL A 140 -24.97 6.51 30.28
N ASP A 141 -25.78 5.91 31.13
CA ASP A 141 -25.32 4.98 32.19
C ASP A 141 -25.45 3.52 31.80
N THR A 142 -26.04 3.21 30.66
CA THR A 142 -26.28 1.81 30.23
C THR A 142 -25.93 1.58 28.77
N PRO A 143 -25.59 0.34 28.38
CA PRO A 143 -25.21 -0.02 27.00
C PRO A 143 -26.30 0.16 25.94
N ALA A 144 -27.57 0.35 26.35
CA ALA A 144 -28.72 0.42 25.42
C ALA A 144 -28.64 1.56 24.40
N ALA A 145 -27.87 2.60 24.69
CA ALA A 145 -27.70 3.77 23.82
C ALA A 145 -26.45 3.68 22.92
N VAL A 146 -25.70 2.58 22.99
CA VAL A 146 -24.47 2.41 22.22
C VAL A 146 -24.77 2.13 20.76
N VAL A 147 -24.03 2.78 19.87
CA VAL A 147 -24.11 2.54 18.42
C VAL A 147 -23.92 1.05 18.12
N ALA A 148 -24.82 0.48 17.32
CA ALA A 148 -24.86 -0.96 17.00
C ALA A 148 -23.53 -1.55 16.51
N LYS A 149 -22.66 -0.73 15.92
CA LYS A 149 -21.32 -1.11 15.49
C LYS A 149 -20.45 -1.65 16.64
N TYR A 150 -20.60 -1.08 17.83
CA TYR A 150 -19.81 -1.43 19.02
C TYR A 150 -20.54 -2.34 20.01
N ASN A 151 -21.81 -2.63 19.77
CA ASN A 151 -22.58 -3.60 20.53
C ASN A 151 -22.24 -5.04 20.07
N LYS A 152 -21.05 -5.49 20.41
CA LYS A 152 -20.52 -6.80 19.99
C LYS A 152 -20.05 -7.57 21.21
N LYS A 153 -20.29 -8.88 21.21
CA LYS A 153 -19.85 -9.80 22.28
C LYS A 153 -18.37 -9.57 22.63
N GLY A 154 -18.11 -9.41 23.93
CA GLY A 154 -16.75 -9.16 24.46
C GLY A 154 -16.31 -7.71 24.45
N ASN A 155 -17.10 -6.76 23.90
CA ASN A 155 -16.82 -5.34 24.06
C ASN A 155 -17.24 -4.89 25.47
N ILE A 156 -16.63 -3.81 25.93
CA ILE A 156 -16.86 -3.22 27.25
C ILE A 156 -17.54 -1.87 27.09
N PHE A 157 -18.56 -1.62 27.86
CA PHE A 157 -19.17 -0.30 28.00
C PHE A 157 -18.91 0.22 29.42
N VAL A 158 -18.51 1.48 29.51
CA VAL A 158 -18.34 2.20 30.78
C VAL A 158 -19.38 3.30 30.81
N GLY A 159 -20.34 3.21 31.77
CA GLY A 159 -21.39 4.20 31.95
C GLY A 159 -20.84 5.52 32.48
N ALA A 160 -21.63 6.60 32.34
CA ALA A 160 -21.28 7.89 32.93
C ALA A 160 -21.28 7.87 34.48
N ASN A 161 -21.92 6.87 35.08
CA ASN A 161 -21.91 6.55 36.50
C ASN A 161 -20.76 5.63 36.95
N GLU A 162 -19.79 5.37 36.05
CA GLU A 162 -18.60 4.49 36.26
C GLU A 162 -18.94 3.00 36.34
N ASP A 163 -20.17 2.57 36.07
CA ASP A 163 -20.52 1.17 35.97
C ASP A 163 -19.92 0.55 34.70
N ILE A 164 -19.45 -0.69 34.83
CA ILE A 164 -18.80 -1.44 33.72
C ILE A 164 -19.73 -2.59 33.28
N TYR A 165 -20.00 -2.66 31.99
CA TYR A 165 -20.82 -3.68 31.37
C TYR A 165 -20.00 -4.42 30.30
N ILE A 166 -20.16 -5.71 30.21
CA ILE A 166 -19.58 -6.55 29.16
C ILE A 166 -20.74 -7.04 28.28
N TYR A 167 -20.63 -6.81 26.97
CA TYR A 167 -21.57 -7.36 26.02
C TYR A 167 -21.37 -8.89 25.91
N SER A 168 -22.40 -9.65 26.15
CA SER A 168 -22.38 -11.14 26.14
C SER A 168 -23.16 -11.72 24.96
#